data_257cb08fee99629aaaf564ed21f7b3ae
#
_entry.id   257cb08fee99629aaaf564ed21f7b3ae
#
_cell.length_a   1.000
_cell.length_b   1.000
_cell.length_c   1.000
_cell.angle_alpha   90.00
_cell.angle_beta   90.00
_cell.angle_gamma   90.00
#
_symmetry.space_group_name_H-M   'P 1'
#
loop_
_entity.id
_entity.type
_entity.pdbx_description
1 polymer ?
#
loop_
_entity_poly.entity_id
_entity_poly.type
_entity_poly.pdbx_seq_one_letter_code
_entity_poly.pdbx_strand_id
1 'polypeptide(L)'
;MKFEAILFDCDGVLVDSEPITNGVLCTMLNEAGWAISPEECMRVFIGKTVRSEAARIEAHTGRPLTDAWMAQFYDRRNARLEAELRAIEGAGDAVLAVHARLGGRIACASGADRFKVEMQLEKVGLAPYFADRIFSGHEMPATKPAPDVYLAAAAAVGVAPARCLVVEDTVTGVAAGVAAGATVVGYSPSPVGHGSPEALRAAGAVHVMADMGELLALLG
;
A
#
# COMPACT_ATOMS: atom_id res chain seq x y z
N MET A 1 -18.51 -20.09 -0.37
CA MET A 1 -17.34 -19.19 -0.28
C MET A 1 -17.36 -18.48 1.07
N LYS A 2 -16.22 -18.41 1.74
CA LYS A 2 -16.10 -17.75 3.05
C LYS A 2 -16.14 -16.22 2.92
N PHE A 3 -15.60 -15.67 1.82
CA PHE A 3 -15.54 -14.24 1.54
C PHE A 3 -16.33 -13.87 0.29
N GLU A 4 -16.94 -12.68 0.30
CA GLU A 4 -17.77 -12.14 -0.79
C GLU A 4 -17.13 -10.97 -1.52
N ALA A 5 -16.10 -10.34 -0.93
CA ALA A 5 -15.33 -9.27 -1.52
C ALA A 5 -13.86 -9.36 -1.10
N ILE A 6 -12.97 -8.79 -1.92
CA ILE A 6 -11.57 -8.54 -1.54
C ILE A 6 -11.27 -7.05 -1.64
N LEU A 7 -10.61 -6.52 -0.60
CA LEU A 7 -10.14 -5.15 -0.50
C LEU A 7 -8.61 -5.19 -0.50
N PHE A 8 -8.00 -4.66 -1.55
CA PHE A 8 -6.55 -4.65 -1.72
C PHE A 8 -5.95 -3.35 -1.22
N ASP A 9 -4.83 -3.40 -0.49
CA ASP A 9 -3.93 -2.26 -0.49
C ASP A 9 -3.30 -2.10 -1.88
N CYS A 10 -2.64 -0.97 -2.14
CA CYS A 10 -2.02 -0.67 -3.43
C CYS A 10 -0.51 -0.89 -3.39
N ASP A 11 0.19 -0.07 -2.59
CA ASP A 11 1.65 -0.06 -2.51
C ASP A 11 2.16 -1.33 -1.81
N GLY A 12 3.07 -2.08 -2.44
CA GLY A 12 3.58 -3.33 -1.88
C GLY A 12 2.65 -4.54 -2.01
N VAL A 13 1.40 -4.36 -2.48
CA VAL A 13 0.42 -5.45 -2.72
C VAL A 13 0.10 -5.57 -4.21
N LEU A 14 -0.32 -4.51 -4.85
CA LEU A 14 -0.64 -4.50 -6.29
C LEU A 14 0.52 -4.01 -7.13
N VAL A 15 1.33 -3.08 -6.61
CA VAL A 15 2.43 -2.43 -7.30
C VAL A 15 3.70 -2.40 -6.46
N ASP A 16 4.85 -2.61 -7.12
CA ASP A 16 6.18 -2.57 -6.51
C ASP A 16 6.73 -1.13 -6.50
N SER A 17 6.10 -0.28 -5.69
CA SER A 17 6.39 1.15 -5.63
C SER A 17 7.45 1.54 -4.59
N GLU A 18 7.67 0.71 -3.56
CA GLU A 18 8.55 1.05 -2.44
C GLU A 18 10.03 1.28 -2.85
N PRO A 19 10.66 0.43 -3.69
CA PRO A 19 12.04 0.67 -4.12
C PRO A 19 12.19 1.98 -4.89
N ILE A 20 11.22 2.34 -5.72
CA ILE A 20 11.22 3.57 -6.52
C ILE A 20 11.06 4.79 -5.62
N THR A 21 10.04 4.77 -4.76
CA THR A 21 9.73 5.85 -3.80
C THR A 21 10.91 6.11 -2.87
N ASN A 22 11.45 5.05 -2.29
CA ASN A 22 12.59 5.13 -1.38
C ASN A 22 13.87 5.58 -2.09
N GLY A 23 14.10 5.13 -3.33
CA GLY A 23 15.24 5.55 -4.16
C GLY A 23 15.22 7.06 -4.45
N VAL A 24 14.05 7.64 -4.73
CA VAL A 24 13.91 9.10 -4.89
C VAL A 24 14.18 9.82 -3.58
N LEU A 25 13.61 9.33 -2.48
CA LEU A 25 13.82 9.90 -1.15
C LEU A 25 15.30 9.87 -0.78
N CYS A 26 15.96 8.73 -0.94
CA CYS A 26 17.40 8.56 -0.68
C CYS A 26 18.25 9.58 -1.46
N THR A 27 17.96 9.74 -2.76
CA THR A 27 18.66 10.73 -3.60
C THR A 27 18.47 12.15 -3.06
N MET A 28 17.24 12.55 -2.74
CA MET A 28 16.96 13.90 -2.25
C MET A 28 17.54 14.17 -0.86
N LEU A 29 17.60 13.16 0.02
CA LEU A 29 18.26 13.29 1.32
C LEU A 29 19.76 13.48 1.17
N ASN A 30 20.42 12.76 0.26
CA ASN A 30 21.84 12.94 -0.06
C ASN A 30 22.10 14.34 -0.65
N GLU A 31 21.26 14.82 -1.57
CA GLU A 31 21.31 16.19 -2.10
C GLU A 31 21.16 17.26 -1.00
N ALA A 32 20.38 16.94 0.05
CA ALA A 32 20.18 17.82 1.21
C ALA A 32 21.31 17.76 2.26
N GLY A 33 22.30 16.86 2.09
CA GLY A 33 23.47 16.73 2.97
C GLY A 33 23.42 15.57 3.96
N TRP A 34 22.37 14.74 3.93
CA TRP A 34 22.32 13.51 4.73
C TRP A 34 22.92 12.35 3.92
N ALA A 35 24.19 12.02 4.17
CA ALA A 35 24.85 10.87 3.56
C ALA A 35 24.23 9.56 4.09
N ILE A 36 23.23 9.04 3.37
CA ILE A 36 22.49 7.81 3.71
C ILE A 36 22.54 6.81 2.54
N SER A 37 22.81 5.53 2.82
CA SER A 37 22.75 4.50 1.80
C SER A 37 21.31 4.13 1.44
N PRO A 38 21.07 3.51 0.25
CA PRO A 38 19.74 3.04 -0.11
C PRO A 38 19.16 2.04 0.90
N GLU A 39 19.98 1.11 1.40
CA GLU A 39 19.56 0.10 2.38
C GLU A 39 19.20 0.74 3.73
N GLU A 40 19.98 1.74 4.16
CA GLU A 40 19.69 2.48 5.38
C GLU A 40 18.44 3.34 5.22
N CYS A 41 18.29 4.02 4.09
CA CYS A 41 17.09 4.80 3.77
C CYS A 41 15.84 3.92 3.81
N MET A 42 15.88 2.75 3.16
CA MET A 42 14.79 1.78 3.20
C MET A 42 14.45 1.41 4.65
N ARG A 43 15.43 1.02 5.45
CA ARG A 43 15.23 0.62 6.86
C ARG A 43 14.63 1.73 7.73
N VAL A 44 15.00 2.99 7.47
CA VAL A 44 14.53 4.14 8.26
C VAL A 44 13.12 4.55 7.90
N PHE A 45 12.76 4.51 6.61
CA PHE A 45 11.52 5.12 6.10
C PHE A 45 10.42 4.13 5.72
N ILE A 46 10.72 2.82 5.66
CA ILE A 46 9.70 1.82 5.30
C ILE A 46 8.48 1.90 6.23
N GLY A 47 7.30 1.88 5.64
CA GLY A 47 6.02 1.92 6.36
C GLY A 47 5.73 3.26 7.05
N LYS A 48 6.52 4.31 6.76
CA LYS A 48 6.37 5.64 7.35
C LYS A 48 6.15 6.70 6.27
N THR A 49 5.47 7.79 6.65
CA THR A 49 5.40 8.95 5.78
C THR A 49 6.67 9.81 5.94
N VAL A 50 7.10 10.45 4.86
CA VAL A 50 8.26 11.37 4.93
C VAL A 50 8.01 12.49 5.96
N ARG A 51 6.77 12.97 6.05
CA ARG A 51 6.38 14.01 7.01
C ARG A 51 6.46 13.55 8.47
N SER A 52 6.20 12.28 8.76
CA SER A 52 6.33 11.76 10.14
C SER A 52 7.77 11.70 10.62
N GLU A 53 8.73 11.69 9.71
CA GLU A 53 10.18 11.68 10.00
C GLU A 53 10.83 13.08 9.84
N ALA A 54 10.03 14.17 9.76
CA ALA A 54 10.54 15.53 9.53
C ALA A 54 11.63 15.95 10.52
N ALA A 55 11.44 15.69 11.81
CA ALA A 55 12.44 16.02 12.84
C ALA A 55 13.77 15.26 12.62
N ARG A 56 13.70 14.01 12.17
CA ARG A 56 14.89 13.22 11.84
C ARG A 56 15.60 13.78 10.61
N ILE A 57 14.85 14.13 9.57
CA ILE A 57 15.39 14.73 8.35
C ILE A 57 16.10 16.04 8.70
N GLU A 58 15.46 16.91 9.48
CA GLU A 58 16.05 18.18 9.91
C GLU A 58 17.33 17.98 10.75
N ALA A 59 17.33 17.00 11.66
CA ALA A 59 18.51 16.70 12.49
C ALA A 59 19.74 16.29 11.65
N HIS A 60 19.56 15.63 10.50
CA HIS A 60 20.66 15.19 9.65
C HIS A 60 21.01 16.17 8.53
N THR A 61 20.05 16.94 8.03
CA THR A 61 20.26 17.89 6.92
C THR A 61 20.54 19.31 7.39
N GLY A 62 20.25 19.61 8.67
CA GLY A 62 20.27 20.98 9.20
C GLY A 62 19.20 21.89 8.58
N ARG A 63 18.20 21.34 7.88
CA ARG A 63 17.17 22.10 7.17
C ARG A 63 15.77 21.52 7.48
N PRO A 64 14.77 22.37 7.77
CA PRO A 64 13.42 21.90 8.01
C PRO A 64 12.81 21.32 6.73
N LEU A 65 11.95 20.31 6.91
CA LEU A 65 11.16 19.74 5.83
C LEU A 65 10.05 20.72 5.43
N THR A 66 10.22 21.39 4.29
CA THR A 66 9.27 22.39 3.78
C THR A 66 8.24 21.79 2.82
N ASP A 67 7.11 22.50 2.63
CA ASP A 67 6.11 22.09 1.61
C ASP A 67 6.70 22.12 0.20
N ALA A 68 7.59 23.07 -0.10
CA ALA A 68 8.29 23.12 -1.39
C ALA A 68 9.18 21.89 -1.61
N TRP A 69 9.87 21.42 -0.58
CA TRP A 69 10.67 20.20 -0.65
C TRP A 69 9.79 18.96 -0.86
N MET A 70 8.65 18.89 -0.14
CA MET A 70 7.70 17.82 -0.31
C MET A 70 7.06 17.81 -1.71
N ALA A 71 6.75 18.98 -2.27
CA ALA A 71 6.25 19.07 -3.65
C ALA A 71 7.27 18.50 -4.65
N GLN A 72 8.54 18.90 -4.54
CA GLN A 72 9.61 18.34 -5.38
C GLN A 72 9.76 16.81 -5.20
N PHE A 73 9.62 16.31 -3.96
CA PHE A 73 9.65 14.87 -3.72
C PHE A 73 8.50 14.17 -4.45
N TYR A 74 7.27 14.70 -4.36
CA TYR A 74 6.12 14.09 -5.03
C TYR A 74 6.27 14.15 -6.56
N ASP A 75 6.75 15.25 -7.11
CA ASP A 75 6.98 15.39 -8.56
C ASP A 75 8.02 14.37 -9.06
N ARG A 76 9.18 14.28 -8.41
CA ARG A 76 10.23 13.31 -8.76
C ARG A 76 9.76 11.86 -8.57
N ARG A 77 9.06 11.57 -7.48
CA ARG A 77 8.49 10.26 -7.20
C ARG A 77 7.50 9.86 -8.30
N ASN A 78 6.54 10.72 -8.61
CA ASN A 78 5.51 10.43 -9.60
C ASN A 78 6.13 10.21 -10.99
N ALA A 79 7.06 11.06 -11.42
CA ALA A 79 7.75 10.90 -12.70
C ALA A 79 8.50 9.54 -12.78
N ARG A 80 9.14 9.11 -11.69
CA ARG A 80 9.81 7.80 -11.66
C ARG A 80 8.83 6.64 -11.61
N LEU A 81 7.74 6.75 -10.87
CA LEU A 81 6.68 5.74 -10.87
C LEU A 81 6.05 5.59 -12.27
N GLU A 82 5.73 6.70 -12.95
CA GLU A 82 5.23 6.66 -14.33
C GLU A 82 6.21 5.97 -15.30
N ALA A 83 7.52 6.16 -15.12
CA ALA A 83 8.52 5.56 -15.99
C ALA A 83 8.76 4.07 -15.69
N GLU A 84 8.93 3.70 -14.42
CA GLU A 84 9.58 2.46 -13.99
C GLU A 84 8.65 1.46 -13.27
N LEU A 85 7.46 1.91 -12.78
CA LEU A 85 6.59 1.09 -11.95
C LEU A 85 6.16 -0.20 -12.66
N ARG A 86 6.15 -1.28 -11.88
CA ARG A 86 5.65 -2.59 -12.28
C ARG A 86 4.61 -3.09 -11.30
N ALA A 87 3.73 -3.97 -11.76
CA ALA A 87 2.88 -4.73 -10.86
C ALA A 87 3.74 -5.68 -10.02
N ILE A 88 3.27 -5.97 -8.80
CA ILE A 88 3.77 -7.10 -8.02
C ILE A 88 3.56 -8.39 -8.83
N GLU A 89 4.54 -9.30 -8.78
CA GLU A 89 4.47 -10.57 -9.48
C GLU A 89 3.20 -11.35 -9.07
N GLY A 90 2.45 -11.81 -10.06
CA GLY A 90 1.18 -12.51 -9.85
C GLY A 90 -0.02 -11.64 -9.47
N ALA A 91 0.15 -10.35 -9.15
CA ALA A 91 -0.96 -9.48 -8.74
C ALA A 91 -2.01 -9.29 -9.85
N GLY A 92 -1.56 -9.15 -11.10
CA GLY A 92 -2.45 -9.01 -12.25
C GLY A 92 -3.36 -10.23 -12.43
N ASP A 93 -2.78 -11.42 -12.41
CA ASP A 93 -3.51 -12.69 -12.54
C ASP A 93 -4.46 -12.91 -11.35
N ALA A 94 -4.00 -12.59 -10.14
CA ALA A 94 -4.82 -12.68 -8.94
C ALA A 94 -6.04 -11.74 -8.99
N VAL A 95 -5.83 -10.47 -9.37
CA VAL A 95 -6.91 -9.47 -9.52
C VAL A 95 -7.92 -9.94 -10.57
N LEU A 96 -7.46 -10.38 -11.75
CA LEU A 96 -8.33 -10.86 -12.82
C LEU A 96 -9.19 -12.05 -12.36
N ALA A 97 -8.57 -13.05 -11.75
CA ALA A 97 -9.25 -14.26 -11.30
C ALA A 97 -10.23 -13.97 -10.15
N VAL A 98 -9.85 -13.14 -9.18
CA VAL A 98 -10.73 -12.72 -8.07
C VAL A 98 -11.90 -11.88 -8.57
N HIS A 99 -11.63 -10.92 -9.47
CA HIS A 99 -12.68 -10.09 -10.08
C HIS A 99 -13.75 -10.96 -10.76
N ALA A 100 -13.32 -11.93 -11.58
CA ALA A 100 -14.24 -12.86 -12.24
C ALA A 100 -15.01 -13.72 -11.23
N ARG A 101 -14.33 -14.28 -10.22
CA ARG A 101 -14.93 -15.18 -9.23
C ARG A 101 -15.94 -14.49 -8.32
N LEU A 102 -15.69 -13.23 -7.96
CA LEU A 102 -16.53 -12.46 -7.04
C LEU A 102 -17.51 -11.52 -7.74
N GLY A 103 -17.65 -11.62 -9.07
CA GLY A 103 -18.56 -10.76 -9.86
C GLY A 103 -18.21 -9.27 -9.72
N GLY A 104 -16.91 -8.96 -9.73
CA GLY A 104 -16.39 -7.59 -9.64
C GLY A 104 -16.37 -6.99 -8.24
N ARG A 105 -16.71 -7.72 -7.17
CA ARG A 105 -16.69 -7.19 -5.79
C ARG A 105 -15.25 -7.13 -5.24
N ILE A 106 -14.48 -6.22 -5.82
CA ILE A 106 -13.13 -5.87 -5.35
C ILE A 106 -13.01 -4.35 -5.26
N ALA A 107 -12.15 -3.86 -4.37
CA ALA A 107 -11.79 -2.45 -4.24
C ALA A 107 -10.31 -2.30 -3.90
N CYS A 108 -9.73 -1.14 -4.25
CA CYS A 108 -8.40 -0.73 -3.83
C CYS A 108 -8.54 0.33 -2.71
N ALA A 109 -7.84 0.14 -1.60
CA ALA A 109 -7.92 0.98 -0.41
C ALA A 109 -6.51 1.28 0.10
N SER A 110 -5.95 2.43 -0.30
CA SER A 110 -4.56 2.82 -0.04
C SER A 110 -4.45 3.94 0.97
N GLY A 111 -3.33 3.97 1.71
CA GLY A 111 -2.92 5.12 2.53
C GLY A 111 -2.37 6.30 1.72
N ALA A 112 -2.12 6.13 0.41
CA ALA A 112 -1.58 7.16 -0.47
C ALA A 112 -2.67 8.14 -0.97
N ASP A 113 -2.23 9.25 -1.56
CA ASP A 113 -3.12 10.18 -2.25
C ASP A 113 -3.77 9.54 -3.50
N ARG A 114 -5.00 9.96 -3.82
CA ARG A 114 -5.79 9.40 -4.93
C ARG A 114 -5.07 9.44 -6.26
N PHE A 115 -4.46 10.59 -6.59
CA PHE A 115 -3.74 10.75 -7.86
C PHE A 115 -2.66 9.69 -8.04
N LYS A 116 -1.86 9.45 -6.96
CA LYS A 116 -0.82 8.42 -6.98
C LYS A 116 -1.42 7.02 -7.23
N VAL A 117 -2.49 6.67 -6.50
CA VAL A 117 -3.10 5.33 -6.62
C VAL A 117 -3.67 5.10 -8.02
N GLU A 118 -4.42 6.06 -8.55
CA GLU A 118 -5.00 5.96 -9.89
C GLU A 118 -3.91 5.85 -10.97
N MET A 119 -2.90 6.72 -10.94
CA MET A 119 -1.75 6.69 -11.85
C MET A 119 -1.01 5.34 -11.79
N GLN A 120 -0.81 4.78 -10.59
CA GLN A 120 -0.16 3.49 -10.42
C GLN A 120 -0.98 2.34 -11.01
N LEU A 121 -2.29 2.29 -10.73
CA LEU A 121 -3.17 1.26 -11.27
C LEU A 121 -3.33 1.37 -12.79
N GLU A 122 -3.38 2.59 -13.34
CA GLU A 122 -3.37 2.81 -14.79
C GLU A 122 -2.06 2.32 -15.43
N LYS A 123 -0.92 2.68 -14.83
CA LYS A 123 0.41 2.29 -15.32
C LYS A 123 0.58 0.79 -15.45
N VAL A 124 0.03 0.02 -14.50
CA VAL A 124 0.13 -1.45 -14.49
C VAL A 124 -1.07 -2.16 -15.12
N GLY A 125 -2.04 -1.40 -15.67
CA GLY A 125 -3.20 -1.95 -16.39
C GLY A 125 -4.29 -2.56 -15.48
N LEU A 126 -4.28 -2.25 -14.18
CA LEU A 126 -5.25 -2.77 -13.21
C LEU A 126 -6.45 -1.85 -12.97
N ALA A 127 -6.39 -0.57 -13.32
CA ALA A 127 -7.46 0.40 -13.12
C ALA A 127 -8.85 -0.07 -13.59
N PRO A 128 -9.02 -0.74 -14.75
CA PRO A 128 -10.34 -1.17 -15.22
C PRO A 128 -11.07 -2.15 -14.29
N TYR A 129 -10.34 -2.93 -13.48
CA TYR A 129 -10.94 -3.91 -12.56
C TYR A 129 -11.49 -3.25 -11.30
N PHE A 130 -10.95 -2.09 -10.92
CA PHE A 130 -11.38 -1.34 -9.74
C PHE A 130 -12.43 -0.28 -10.08
N ALA A 131 -12.39 0.30 -11.29
CA ALA A 131 -13.31 1.35 -11.75
C ALA A 131 -13.39 2.52 -10.73
N ASP A 132 -14.59 2.82 -10.20
CA ASP A 132 -14.85 3.84 -9.19
C ASP A 132 -14.56 3.39 -7.74
N ARG A 133 -14.05 2.17 -7.54
CA ARG A 133 -13.80 1.57 -6.22
C ARG A 133 -12.33 1.70 -5.81
N ILE A 134 -11.78 2.90 -5.96
CA ILE A 134 -10.44 3.30 -5.51
C ILE A 134 -10.61 4.28 -4.37
N PHE A 135 -10.01 3.99 -3.20
CA PHE A 135 -10.15 4.78 -1.97
C PHE A 135 -8.78 5.22 -1.47
N SER A 136 -8.66 6.52 -1.20
CA SER A 136 -7.48 7.15 -0.63
C SER A 136 -7.70 7.45 0.85
N GLY A 137 -6.75 7.07 1.70
CA GLY A 137 -6.77 7.42 3.12
C GLY A 137 -6.68 8.94 3.35
N HIS A 138 -6.18 9.72 2.38
CA HIS A 138 -6.14 11.17 2.46
C HIS A 138 -7.52 11.83 2.34
N GLU A 139 -8.51 11.10 1.84
CA GLU A 139 -9.91 11.57 1.70
C GLU A 139 -10.80 11.09 2.85
N MET A 140 -10.23 10.33 3.78
CA MET A 140 -10.93 9.80 4.94
C MET A 140 -10.76 10.70 6.16
N PRO A 141 -11.68 10.64 7.14
CA PRO A 141 -11.53 11.34 8.42
C PRO A 141 -10.23 10.99 9.15
N ALA A 142 -9.80 9.71 9.06
CA ALA A 142 -8.53 9.25 9.57
C ALA A 142 -7.89 8.24 8.61
N THR A 143 -6.56 8.28 8.50
CA THR A 143 -5.79 7.34 7.69
C THR A 143 -5.44 6.08 8.49
N LYS A 144 -4.98 5.00 7.83
CA LYS A 144 -4.47 3.79 8.48
C LYS A 144 -3.49 4.17 9.62
N PRO A 145 -3.61 3.59 10.81
CA PRO A 145 -4.34 2.35 11.16
C PRO A 145 -5.84 2.52 11.47
N ALA A 146 -6.45 3.70 11.28
CA ALA A 146 -7.90 3.84 11.40
C ALA A 146 -8.62 3.03 10.29
N PRO A 147 -9.84 2.51 10.56
CA PRO A 147 -10.54 1.60 9.67
C PRO A 147 -11.20 2.26 8.45
N ASP A 148 -11.24 3.59 8.41
CA ASP A 148 -12.12 4.39 7.56
C ASP A 148 -12.04 4.00 6.09
N VAL A 149 -10.82 3.83 5.54
CA VAL A 149 -10.62 3.51 4.12
C VAL A 149 -11.17 2.12 3.77
N TYR A 150 -11.04 1.14 4.67
CA TYR A 150 -11.58 -0.21 4.46
C TYR A 150 -13.09 -0.27 4.66
N LEU A 151 -13.64 0.52 5.58
CA LEU A 151 -15.09 0.66 5.75
C LEU A 151 -15.73 1.28 4.50
N ALA A 152 -15.12 2.33 3.95
CA ALA A 152 -15.57 2.95 2.70
C ALA A 152 -15.50 1.96 1.52
N ALA A 153 -14.40 1.23 1.39
CA ALA A 153 -14.23 0.22 0.36
C ALA A 153 -15.26 -0.92 0.47
N ALA A 154 -15.52 -1.44 1.67
CA ALA A 154 -16.53 -2.47 1.93
C ALA A 154 -17.95 -1.99 1.58
N ALA A 155 -18.29 -0.76 1.95
CA ALA A 155 -19.57 -0.13 1.63
C ALA A 155 -19.76 0.00 0.12
N ALA A 156 -18.74 0.41 -0.63
CA ALA A 156 -18.81 0.59 -2.08
C ALA A 156 -18.98 -0.72 -2.85
N VAL A 157 -18.46 -1.84 -2.35
CA VAL A 157 -18.70 -3.17 -2.94
C VAL A 157 -20.00 -3.83 -2.43
N GLY A 158 -20.72 -3.18 -1.50
CA GLY A 158 -21.99 -3.66 -0.95
C GLY A 158 -21.85 -4.91 -0.07
N VAL A 159 -20.70 -5.09 0.59
CA VAL A 159 -20.42 -6.28 1.40
C VAL A 159 -20.07 -5.85 2.83
N ALA A 160 -20.67 -6.52 3.83
CA ALA A 160 -20.31 -6.27 5.23
C ALA A 160 -18.82 -6.58 5.48
N PRO A 161 -18.09 -5.75 6.23
CA PRO A 161 -16.66 -5.95 6.47
C PRO A 161 -16.30 -7.36 6.95
N ALA A 162 -17.09 -7.97 7.81
CA ALA A 162 -16.88 -9.34 8.30
C ALA A 162 -16.89 -10.42 7.20
N ARG A 163 -17.39 -10.09 6.00
CA ARG A 163 -17.40 -10.96 4.82
C ARG A 163 -16.37 -10.50 3.76
N CYS A 164 -15.58 -9.50 4.05
CA CYS A 164 -14.47 -9.04 3.22
C CYS A 164 -13.16 -9.70 3.65
N LEU A 165 -12.31 -9.97 2.66
CA LEU A 165 -10.91 -10.28 2.86
C LEU A 165 -10.09 -9.04 2.50
N VAL A 166 -9.21 -8.59 3.39
CA VAL A 166 -8.23 -7.53 3.14
C VAL A 166 -6.89 -8.17 2.82
N VAL A 167 -6.19 -7.66 1.81
CA VAL A 167 -4.81 -8.03 1.47
C VAL A 167 -3.91 -6.82 1.75
N GLU A 168 -2.91 -7.00 2.63
CA GLU A 168 -2.07 -5.93 3.17
C GLU A 168 -0.64 -6.38 3.43
N ASP A 169 0.32 -5.47 3.28
CA ASP A 169 1.75 -5.74 3.48
C ASP A 169 2.35 -5.00 4.69
N THR A 170 1.59 -4.09 5.32
CA THR A 170 2.05 -3.26 6.44
C THR A 170 1.33 -3.56 7.75
N VAL A 171 2.02 -3.37 8.88
CA VAL A 171 1.44 -3.48 10.22
C VAL A 171 0.27 -2.52 10.43
N THR A 172 0.41 -1.27 9.96
CA THR A 172 -0.63 -0.24 10.07
C THR A 172 -1.86 -0.57 9.24
N GLY A 173 -1.68 -1.12 8.06
CA GLY A 173 -2.77 -1.52 7.20
C GLY A 173 -3.47 -2.78 7.69
N VAL A 174 -2.73 -3.77 8.19
CA VAL A 174 -3.33 -4.94 8.85
C VAL A 174 -4.20 -4.49 10.03
N ALA A 175 -3.68 -3.60 10.90
CA ALA A 175 -4.44 -3.06 12.03
C ALA A 175 -5.72 -2.33 11.56
N ALA A 176 -5.66 -1.58 10.46
CA ALA A 176 -6.83 -0.89 9.89
C ALA A 176 -7.89 -1.88 9.39
N GLY A 177 -7.47 -2.95 8.68
CA GLY A 177 -8.39 -3.99 8.21
C GLY A 177 -9.07 -4.74 9.35
N VAL A 178 -8.31 -5.09 10.39
CA VAL A 178 -8.84 -5.72 11.62
C VAL A 178 -9.81 -4.78 12.33
N ALA A 179 -9.46 -3.50 12.49
CA ALA A 179 -10.33 -2.50 13.11
C ALA A 179 -11.63 -2.27 12.32
N ALA A 180 -11.61 -2.45 10.99
CA ALA A 180 -12.80 -2.43 10.15
C ALA A 180 -13.71 -3.67 10.36
N GLY A 181 -13.23 -4.70 11.05
CA GLY A 181 -13.94 -5.97 11.25
C GLY A 181 -13.79 -6.95 10.10
N ALA A 182 -12.85 -6.73 9.19
CA ALA A 182 -12.55 -7.63 8.09
C ALA A 182 -11.56 -8.74 8.51
N THR A 183 -11.53 -9.82 7.74
CA THR A 183 -10.43 -10.79 7.83
C THR A 183 -9.24 -10.25 7.03
N VAL A 184 -8.05 -10.25 7.61
CA VAL A 184 -6.85 -9.72 6.95
C VAL A 184 -5.85 -10.82 6.66
N VAL A 185 -5.35 -10.84 5.45
CA VAL A 185 -4.22 -11.66 5.01
C VAL A 185 -3.04 -10.73 4.74
N GLY A 186 -1.91 -11.04 5.36
CA GLY A 186 -0.65 -10.36 5.12
C GLY A 186 -0.02 -10.80 3.80
N TYR A 187 0.69 -9.91 3.14
CA TYR A 187 1.54 -10.22 1.99
C TYR A 187 2.98 -9.82 2.32
N SER A 188 3.91 -10.78 2.28
CA SER A 188 5.31 -10.56 2.63
C SER A 188 6.21 -11.51 1.82
N PRO A 189 6.44 -11.22 0.52
CA PRO A 189 7.26 -12.06 -0.37
C PRO A 189 8.75 -11.97 -0.05
N SER A 190 9.17 -10.89 0.61
CA SER A 190 10.56 -10.60 0.95
C SER A 190 10.62 -9.88 2.29
N PRO A 191 11.67 -10.09 3.10
CA PRO A 191 11.88 -9.34 4.33
C PRO A 191 12.25 -7.87 4.08
N VAL A 192 12.47 -7.47 2.84
CA VAL A 192 12.80 -6.10 2.44
C VAL A 192 11.60 -5.48 1.74
N GLY A 193 11.14 -4.36 2.23
CA GLY A 193 10.05 -3.59 1.60
C GLY A 193 8.64 -3.88 2.15
N HIS A 194 8.49 -4.88 3.03
CA HIS A 194 7.20 -5.29 3.61
C HIS A 194 7.31 -5.51 5.12
N GLY A 195 6.19 -5.56 5.80
CA GLY A 195 6.16 -6.00 7.19
C GLY A 195 6.64 -7.45 7.31
N SER A 196 7.42 -7.77 8.35
CA SER A 196 7.80 -9.17 8.54
C SER A 196 6.58 -10.05 8.79
N PRO A 197 6.60 -11.34 8.40
CA PRO A 197 5.47 -12.24 8.64
C PRO A 197 5.03 -12.30 10.10
N GLU A 198 5.97 -12.21 11.04
CA GLU A 198 5.70 -12.20 12.48
C GLU A 198 4.99 -10.90 12.89
N ALA A 199 5.45 -9.75 12.38
CA ALA A 199 4.85 -8.44 12.68
C ALA A 199 3.42 -8.34 12.10
N LEU A 200 3.19 -8.84 10.89
CA LEU A 200 1.85 -8.86 10.28
C LEU A 200 0.89 -9.77 11.06
N ARG A 201 1.36 -10.96 11.50
CA ARG A 201 0.55 -11.84 12.37
C ARG A 201 0.25 -11.21 13.72
N ALA A 202 1.24 -10.55 14.33
CA ALA A 202 1.05 -9.84 15.60
C ALA A 202 0.06 -8.67 15.46
N ALA A 203 -0.04 -8.04 14.29
CA ALA A 203 -1.02 -7.01 13.99
C ALA A 203 -2.43 -7.56 13.72
N GLY A 204 -2.60 -8.88 13.55
CA GLY A 204 -3.87 -9.56 13.41
C GLY A 204 -4.13 -10.21 12.05
N ALA A 205 -3.11 -10.32 11.16
CA ALA A 205 -3.23 -11.11 9.94
C ALA A 205 -3.42 -12.60 10.28
N VAL A 206 -4.49 -13.20 9.75
CA VAL A 206 -4.81 -14.62 10.00
C VAL A 206 -3.92 -15.58 9.21
N HIS A 207 -3.34 -15.10 8.11
CA HIS A 207 -2.38 -15.78 7.26
C HIS A 207 -1.43 -14.75 6.67
N VAL A 208 -0.23 -15.18 6.29
CA VAL A 208 0.73 -14.33 5.56
C VAL A 208 1.20 -15.11 4.34
N MET A 209 0.89 -14.56 3.18
CA MET A 209 1.28 -15.10 1.87
C MET A 209 2.67 -14.60 1.49
N ALA A 210 3.44 -15.44 0.83
CA ALA A 210 4.68 -15.07 0.15
C ALA A 210 4.50 -14.94 -1.37
N ASP A 211 3.41 -15.50 -1.91
CA ASP A 211 3.10 -15.48 -3.33
C ASP A 211 1.64 -15.07 -3.54
N MET A 212 1.38 -14.19 -4.52
CA MET A 212 0.02 -13.70 -4.80
C MET A 212 -0.90 -14.81 -5.34
N GLY A 213 -0.34 -15.86 -5.90
CA GLY A 213 -1.10 -17.05 -6.34
C GLY A 213 -1.79 -17.81 -5.19
N GLU A 214 -1.31 -17.66 -3.94
CA GLU A 214 -1.97 -18.26 -2.77
C GLU A 214 -3.37 -17.68 -2.51
N LEU A 215 -3.64 -16.45 -2.97
CA LEU A 215 -4.88 -15.74 -2.70
C LEU A 215 -6.13 -16.50 -3.15
N LEU A 216 -6.08 -17.16 -4.31
CA LEU A 216 -7.22 -17.92 -4.84
C LEU A 216 -7.55 -19.15 -4.00
N ALA A 217 -6.55 -19.79 -3.40
CA ALA A 217 -6.75 -20.94 -2.52
C ALA A 217 -7.47 -20.54 -1.22
N LEU A 218 -7.27 -19.29 -0.76
CA LEU A 218 -7.91 -18.78 0.46
C LEU A 218 -9.41 -18.47 0.27
N LEU A 219 -9.88 -18.38 -0.96
CA LEU A 219 -11.31 -18.14 -1.26
C LEU A 219 -12.16 -19.42 -1.17
N GLY A 220 -11.57 -20.60 -1.10
CA GLY A 220 -12.26 -21.89 -0.96
C GLY A 220 -12.94 -22.34 -2.24
#